data_d1353792a01927c8f8bff9a5fea848dc
#
_entry.id   d1353792a01927c8f8bff9a5fea848dc
#
_cell.length_a   1.000
_cell.length_b   1.000
_cell.length_c   1.000
_cell.angle_alpha   90.00
_cell.angle_beta   90.00
_cell.angle_gamma   90.00
#
_symmetry.space_group_name_H-M   'P 1'
#
loop_
_entity.id
_entity.type
_entity.pdbx_description
1 polymer ?
#
loop_
_entity_poly.entity_id
_entity_poly.type
_entity_poly.pdbx_seq_one_letter_code
_entity_poly.pdbx_strand_id
1 'polypeptide(L)'
;MYGLNPSGHALPEVYPLQPALELVSELIQVKKLPAGEGIGYGETYITPEAEWIGTIPIGYADGWPRKMQGFSLLVEGNYCETIGRVCMDQLMIRLPQEFPVGTKVTLIGKNADKEITMQDIADQLGTIHYEVACGLGQRIPREYQE
;
A
#
# COMPACT_ATOMS: atom_id res chain seq x y z
N MET A 1 -20.00 -10.96 1.30
CA MET A 1 -20.42 -9.57 1.09
C MET A 1 -19.23 -8.82 0.52
N TYR A 2 -19.40 -7.99 -0.51
CA TYR A 2 -18.34 -7.25 -1.23
C TYR A 2 -17.21 -8.12 -1.82
N GLY A 3 -17.48 -9.38 -2.13
CA GLY A 3 -16.49 -10.31 -2.70
C GLY A 3 -15.39 -10.76 -1.73
N LEU A 4 -15.60 -10.59 -0.43
CA LEU A 4 -14.66 -11.00 0.61
C LEU A 4 -15.12 -12.30 1.28
N ASN A 5 -14.17 -13.20 1.52
CA ASN A 5 -14.42 -14.43 2.25
C ASN A 5 -14.64 -14.13 3.75
N PRO A 6 -15.83 -14.36 4.32
CA PRO A 6 -16.14 -14.01 5.71
C PRO A 6 -15.28 -14.75 6.75
N SER A 7 -14.69 -15.86 6.37
CA SER A 7 -13.84 -16.68 7.24
C SER A 7 -12.33 -16.45 7.02
N GLY A 8 -11.96 -15.40 6.28
CA GLY A 8 -10.56 -15.16 5.93
C GLY A 8 -9.98 -16.34 5.13
N HIS A 9 -8.96 -17.00 5.68
CA HIS A 9 -8.32 -18.16 5.05
C HIS A 9 -9.00 -19.51 5.35
N ALA A 10 -10.03 -19.53 6.20
CA ALA A 10 -10.55 -20.78 6.75
C ALA A 10 -11.55 -21.54 5.86
N LEU A 11 -12.13 -20.88 4.87
CA LEU A 11 -13.01 -21.56 3.90
C LEU A 11 -12.27 -21.93 2.63
N PRO A 12 -12.47 -23.16 2.13
CA PRO A 12 -11.92 -23.53 0.82
C PRO A 12 -12.53 -22.63 -0.27
N GLU A 13 -11.79 -22.42 -1.35
CA GLU A 13 -12.19 -21.64 -2.53
C GLU A 13 -13.35 -22.31 -3.31
N VAL A 14 -14.43 -22.68 -2.64
CA VAL A 14 -15.60 -23.32 -3.27
C VAL A 14 -16.38 -22.35 -4.14
N TYR A 15 -16.24 -21.04 -3.88
CA TYR A 15 -16.85 -19.98 -4.68
C TYR A 15 -15.79 -18.94 -5.03
N PRO A 16 -15.58 -18.64 -6.32
CA PRO A 16 -14.67 -17.59 -6.76
C PRO A 16 -15.27 -16.22 -6.42
N LEU A 17 -15.04 -15.77 -5.18
CA LEU A 17 -15.41 -14.42 -4.78
C LEU A 17 -14.46 -13.42 -5.43
N GLN A 18 -15.02 -12.38 -6.04
CA GLN A 18 -14.25 -11.29 -6.63
C GLN A 18 -14.35 -10.05 -5.72
N PRO A 19 -13.22 -9.55 -5.19
CA PRO A 19 -13.23 -8.32 -4.43
C PRO A 19 -13.79 -7.16 -5.24
N ALA A 20 -14.68 -6.39 -4.63
CA ALA A 20 -15.34 -5.25 -5.26
C ALA A 20 -14.62 -3.91 -4.98
N LEU A 21 -13.45 -3.94 -4.34
CA LEU A 21 -12.71 -2.74 -3.97
C LEU A 21 -11.24 -2.87 -4.35
N GLU A 22 -10.73 -1.85 -5.02
CA GLU A 22 -9.31 -1.58 -5.18
C GLU A 22 -8.96 -0.26 -4.47
N LEU A 23 -7.77 -0.18 -3.91
CA LEU A 23 -7.19 1.06 -3.40
C LEU A 23 -5.91 1.35 -4.19
N VAL A 24 -5.94 2.44 -4.92
CA VAL A 24 -4.84 2.86 -5.77
C VAL A 24 -4.43 4.30 -5.47
N SER A 25 -3.19 4.60 -5.77
CA SER A 25 -2.61 5.92 -5.67
C SER A 25 -1.59 6.11 -6.80
N GLU A 26 -0.77 7.13 -6.73
CA GLU A 26 0.28 7.40 -7.70
C GLU A 26 1.55 7.93 -7.02
N LEU A 27 2.68 7.80 -7.71
CA LEU A 27 3.91 8.43 -7.30
C LEU A 27 3.83 9.94 -7.54
N ILE A 28 3.93 10.74 -6.47
CA ILE A 28 3.94 12.21 -6.57
C ILE A 28 5.36 12.79 -6.55
N GLN A 29 6.33 12.03 -6.09
CA GLN A 29 7.75 12.36 -6.11
C GLN A 29 8.56 11.09 -6.28
N VAL A 30 9.60 11.16 -7.08
CA VAL A 30 10.61 10.10 -7.26
C VAL A 30 11.98 10.73 -7.20
N LYS A 31 12.86 10.23 -6.32
CA LYS A 31 14.22 10.72 -6.19
C LYS A 31 15.18 9.60 -5.84
N LYS A 32 16.42 9.75 -6.27
CA LYS A 32 17.53 8.89 -5.83
C LYS A 32 18.23 9.54 -4.64
N LEU A 33 18.32 8.81 -3.54
CA LEU A 33 19.05 9.26 -2.36
C LEU A 33 20.36 8.48 -2.23
N PRO A 34 21.47 9.12 -1.80
CA PRO A 34 22.70 8.42 -1.49
C PRO A 34 22.57 7.58 -0.22
N ALA A 35 23.55 6.74 0.06
CA ALA A 35 23.65 6.03 1.34
C ALA A 35 23.75 7.01 2.51
N GLY A 36 23.15 6.66 3.65
CA GLY A 36 23.20 7.41 4.89
C GLY A 36 22.09 8.47 5.07
N GLU A 37 21.15 8.58 4.14
CA GLU A 37 20.03 9.53 4.24
C GLU A 37 18.87 8.95 5.06
N GLY A 38 18.33 9.78 5.97
CA GLY A 38 17.18 9.43 6.80
C GLY A 38 15.84 9.61 6.07
N ILE A 39 14.92 8.65 6.24
CA ILE A 39 13.60 8.68 5.63
C ILE A 39 12.52 8.78 6.70
N GLY A 40 11.59 9.75 6.48
CA GLY A 40 10.43 9.94 7.33
C GLY A 40 10.73 10.55 8.70
N TYR A 41 9.66 10.71 9.50
CA TYR A 41 9.80 11.28 10.83
C TYR A 41 10.63 10.38 11.76
N GLY A 42 11.63 11.00 12.40
CA GLY A 42 12.52 10.33 13.33
C GLY A 42 13.54 9.43 12.64
N GLU A 43 13.68 9.56 11.32
CA GLU A 43 14.72 8.86 10.53
C GLU A 43 14.83 7.36 10.86
N THR A 44 13.66 6.70 10.98
CA THR A 44 13.61 5.28 11.39
C THR A 44 14.12 4.33 10.30
N TYR A 45 14.30 4.84 9.10
CA TYR A 45 14.96 4.16 8.00
C TYR A 45 16.12 5.03 7.51
N ILE A 46 17.31 4.44 7.46
CA ILE A 46 18.51 5.06 6.87
C ILE A 46 18.88 4.27 5.62
N THR A 47 19.06 4.94 4.51
CA THR A 47 19.44 4.30 3.25
C THR A 47 20.78 3.56 3.40
N PRO A 48 20.85 2.22 3.22
CA PRO A 48 22.09 1.46 3.33
C PRO A 48 23.01 1.68 2.13
N GLU A 49 22.43 2.05 1.00
CA GLU A 49 23.10 2.34 -0.26
C GLU A 49 22.32 3.41 -1.03
N ALA A 50 22.75 3.75 -2.23
CA ALA A 50 22.00 4.68 -3.07
C ALA A 50 20.71 4.01 -3.58
N GLU A 51 19.55 4.56 -3.20
CA GLU A 51 18.22 3.97 -3.47
C GLU A 51 17.29 4.96 -4.16
N TRP A 52 16.40 4.42 -4.99
CA TRP A 52 15.25 5.16 -5.53
C TRP A 52 14.10 5.14 -4.53
N ILE A 53 13.58 6.32 -4.21
CA ILE A 53 12.50 6.51 -3.24
C ILE A 53 11.31 7.17 -3.93
N GLY A 54 10.15 6.55 -3.79
CA GLY A 54 8.88 7.11 -4.23
C GLY A 54 8.06 7.62 -3.06
N THR A 55 7.40 8.77 -3.22
CA THR A 55 6.43 9.31 -2.26
C THR A 55 5.03 9.16 -2.81
N ILE A 56 4.10 8.74 -1.96
CA ILE A 56 2.69 8.50 -2.27
C ILE A 56 1.82 9.36 -1.36
N PRO A 57 0.78 10.05 -1.88
CA PRO A 57 -0.06 10.97 -1.11
C PRO A 57 -1.18 10.24 -0.36
N ILE A 58 -0.85 9.26 0.46
CA ILE A 58 -1.76 8.54 1.35
C ILE A 58 -1.07 8.30 2.69
N GLY A 59 -1.79 8.48 3.78
CA GLY A 59 -1.27 8.28 5.11
C GLY A 59 -2.35 7.89 6.12
N TYR A 60 -2.05 7.98 7.42
CA TYR A 60 -2.97 7.50 8.44
C TYR A 60 -4.25 8.34 8.56
N ALA A 61 -4.27 9.59 8.10
CA ALA A 61 -5.49 10.39 8.04
C ALA A 61 -6.48 9.91 6.98
N ASP A 62 -5.99 9.11 6.01
CA ASP A 62 -6.80 8.48 4.97
C ASP A 62 -7.29 7.09 5.36
N GLY A 63 -6.82 6.57 6.50
CA GLY A 63 -7.11 5.21 6.95
C GLY A 63 -6.03 4.18 6.62
N TRP A 64 -4.82 4.64 6.22
CA TRP A 64 -3.66 3.76 6.03
C TRP A 64 -2.77 3.79 7.27
N PRO A 65 -2.89 2.80 8.19
CA PRO A 65 -2.32 2.90 9.53
C PRO A 65 -0.79 2.92 9.55
N ARG A 66 -0.23 3.49 10.61
CA ARG A 66 1.23 3.51 10.85
C ARG A 66 1.85 2.10 10.93
N LYS A 67 1.09 1.09 11.35
CA LYS A 67 1.51 -0.32 11.35
C LYS A 67 1.80 -0.89 9.96
N MET A 68 1.43 -0.18 8.90
CA MET A 68 1.75 -0.57 7.52
C MET A 68 3.20 -0.27 7.12
N GLN A 69 4.01 0.31 7.99
CA GLN A 69 5.46 0.37 7.81
C GLN A 69 6.03 -1.04 7.59
N GLY A 70 6.89 -1.20 6.58
CA GLY A 70 7.46 -2.48 6.18
C GLY A 70 6.57 -3.32 5.26
N PHE A 71 5.30 -2.96 5.08
CA PHE A 71 4.42 -3.62 4.11
C PHE A 71 4.76 -3.20 2.69
N SER A 72 4.71 -4.15 1.75
CA SER A 72 5.04 -3.88 0.35
C SER A 72 3.80 -3.54 -0.48
N LEU A 73 3.90 -2.47 -1.25
CA LEU A 73 2.92 -2.04 -2.24
C LEU A 73 3.35 -2.50 -3.64
N LEU A 74 2.48 -2.40 -4.63
CA LEU A 74 2.79 -2.81 -6.01
C LEU A 74 2.95 -1.60 -6.93
N VAL A 75 4.06 -1.57 -7.65
CA VAL A 75 4.37 -0.59 -8.69
C VAL A 75 4.90 -1.34 -9.91
N GLU A 76 4.19 -1.25 -11.05
CA GLU A 76 4.58 -1.94 -12.29
C GLU A 76 4.96 -3.42 -12.07
N GLY A 77 4.16 -4.15 -11.28
CA GLY A 77 4.40 -5.56 -10.95
C GLY A 77 5.52 -5.83 -9.96
N ASN A 78 6.11 -4.81 -9.34
CA ASN A 78 7.17 -4.96 -8.34
C ASN A 78 6.63 -4.69 -6.93
N TYR A 79 7.04 -5.53 -5.97
CA TYR A 79 6.84 -5.25 -4.57
C TYR A 79 7.79 -4.16 -4.08
N CYS A 80 7.23 -3.05 -3.60
CA CYS A 80 7.95 -1.87 -3.13
C CYS A 80 7.65 -1.66 -1.65
N GLU A 81 8.65 -1.89 -0.80
CA GLU A 81 8.51 -1.81 0.65
C GLU A 81 8.25 -0.38 1.13
N THR A 82 7.29 -0.21 2.03
CA THR A 82 7.07 1.03 2.77
C THR A 82 8.19 1.24 3.77
N ILE A 83 9.03 2.24 3.53
CA ILE A 83 10.20 2.57 4.34
C ILE A 83 9.96 3.81 5.19
N GLY A 84 10.57 3.84 6.37
CA GLY A 84 10.30 4.90 7.33
C GLY A 84 8.87 4.84 7.86
N ARG A 85 8.49 5.81 8.66
CA ARG A 85 7.15 5.88 9.26
C ARG A 85 6.11 6.36 8.26
N VAL A 86 4.92 5.73 8.26
CA VAL A 86 3.75 6.27 7.59
C VAL A 86 3.39 7.59 8.26
N CYS A 87 3.30 8.66 7.46
CA CYS A 87 2.95 10.00 7.92
C CYS A 87 1.44 10.24 7.87
N MET A 88 0.99 11.42 8.27
CA MET A 88 -0.43 11.79 8.25
C MET A 88 -1.04 11.68 6.85
N ASP A 89 -0.35 12.25 5.85
CA ASP A 89 -0.87 12.45 4.50
C ASP A 89 0.00 11.81 3.40
N GLN A 90 1.07 11.13 3.77
CA GLN A 90 1.99 10.51 2.82
C GLN A 90 2.76 9.36 3.42
N LEU A 91 3.31 8.53 2.55
CA LEU A 91 4.28 7.49 2.88
C LEU A 91 5.34 7.38 1.78
N MET A 92 6.47 6.77 2.11
CA MET A 92 7.56 6.54 1.18
C MET A 92 7.76 5.04 0.95
N ILE A 93 8.12 4.71 -0.29
CA ILE A 93 8.44 3.33 -0.69
C ILE A 93 9.80 3.28 -1.37
N ARG A 94 10.50 2.17 -1.19
CA ARG A 94 11.73 1.86 -1.92
C ARG A 94 11.38 1.29 -3.29
N LEU A 95 11.88 1.94 -4.33
CA LEU A 95 11.67 1.54 -5.72
C LEU A 95 12.87 0.75 -6.25
N PRO A 96 12.66 -0.29 -7.08
CA PRO A 96 13.76 -1.05 -7.68
C PRO A 96 14.53 -0.24 -8.73
N GLN A 97 13.89 0.78 -9.29
CA GLN A 97 14.45 1.67 -10.32
C GLN A 97 13.67 2.99 -10.35
N GLU A 98 14.10 3.92 -11.19
CA GLU A 98 13.33 5.12 -11.46
C GLU A 98 12.02 4.79 -12.18
N PHE A 99 10.92 5.34 -11.68
CA PHE A 99 9.62 5.36 -12.35
C PHE A 99 9.18 6.82 -12.55
N PRO A 100 8.43 7.13 -13.61
CA PRO A 100 7.87 8.46 -13.80
C PRO A 100 6.93 8.86 -12.64
N VAL A 101 6.91 10.13 -12.28
CA VAL A 101 5.86 10.71 -11.44
C VAL A 101 4.50 10.47 -12.14
N GLY A 102 3.47 10.12 -11.39
CA GLY A 102 2.16 9.69 -11.91
C GLY A 102 2.04 8.19 -12.14
N THR A 103 3.12 7.40 -11.97
CA THR A 103 3.02 5.94 -12.06
C THR A 103 2.07 5.40 -11.00
N LYS A 104 1.14 4.53 -11.41
CA LYS A 104 0.13 3.90 -10.53
C LYS A 104 0.80 3.06 -9.46
N VAL A 105 0.35 3.24 -8.22
CA VAL A 105 0.70 2.42 -7.08
C VAL A 105 -0.55 1.70 -6.58
N THR A 106 -0.49 0.40 -6.44
CA THR A 106 -1.59 -0.41 -5.92
C THR A 106 -1.35 -0.77 -4.47
N LEU A 107 -2.27 -0.34 -3.60
CA LEU A 107 -2.27 -0.64 -2.17
C LEU A 107 -3.16 -1.85 -1.86
N ILE A 108 -4.30 -1.96 -2.53
CA ILE A 108 -5.21 -3.11 -2.51
C ILE A 108 -5.65 -3.35 -3.94
N GLY A 109 -5.54 -4.57 -4.45
CA GLY A 109 -5.95 -4.95 -5.79
C GLY A 109 -4.83 -5.56 -6.62
N LYS A 110 -5.09 -5.67 -7.92
CA LYS A 110 -4.17 -6.30 -8.88
C LYS A 110 -3.26 -5.28 -9.53
N ASN A 111 -2.02 -5.70 -9.75
CA ASN A 111 -1.01 -4.93 -10.50
C ASN A 111 -0.11 -5.91 -11.24
N ALA A 112 -0.20 -5.92 -12.57
CA ALA A 112 0.39 -6.94 -13.44
C ALA A 112 -0.10 -8.36 -13.05
N ASP A 113 0.82 -9.28 -12.75
CA ASP A 113 0.54 -10.66 -12.34
C ASP A 113 0.43 -10.86 -10.82
N LYS A 114 0.48 -9.76 -10.04
CA LYS A 114 0.47 -9.75 -8.57
C LYS A 114 -0.79 -9.10 -8.01
N GLU A 115 -1.09 -9.44 -6.78
CA GLU A 115 -2.25 -8.92 -6.06
C GLU A 115 -1.91 -8.67 -4.60
N ILE A 116 -2.44 -7.58 -4.06
CA ILE A 116 -2.52 -7.31 -2.62
C ILE A 116 -3.98 -7.40 -2.24
N THR A 117 -4.32 -8.37 -1.40
CA THR A 117 -5.68 -8.55 -0.94
C THR A 117 -5.97 -7.73 0.32
N MET A 118 -7.24 -7.46 0.58
CA MET A 118 -7.64 -6.83 1.85
C MET A 118 -7.31 -7.73 3.06
N GLN A 119 -7.26 -9.05 2.86
CA GLN A 119 -6.83 -10.00 3.88
C GLN A 119 -5.34 -9.84 4.22
N ASP A 120 -4.47 -9.55 3.23
CA ASP A 120 -3.05 -9.30 3.48
C ASP A 120 -2.87 -8.08 4.39
N ILE A 121 -3.68 -7.03 4.19
CA ILE A 121 -3.67 -5.84 5.04
C ILE A 121 -4.15 -6.20 6.46
N ALA A 122 -5.24 -6.97 6.57
CA ALA A 122 -5.77 -7.41 7.85
C ALA A 122 -4.75 -8.25 8.63
N ASP A 123 -4.05 -9.15 7.97
CA ASP A 123 -3.00 -9.99 8.56
C ASP A 123 -1.83 -9.13 9.09
N GLN A 124 -1.39 -8.14 8.30
CA GLN A 124 -0.35 -7.19 8.71
C GLN A 124 -0.76 -6.40 9.96
N LEU A 125 -2.03 -6.00 10.04
CA LEU A 125 -2.55 -5.20 11.15
C LEU A 125 -2.93 -6.04 12.37
N GLY A 126 -3.09 -7.35 12.21
CA GLY A 126 -3.59 -8.26 13.25
C GLY A 126 -5.10 -8.09 13.50
N THR A 127 -5.87 -7.88 12.44
CA THR A 127 -7.32 -7.66 12.49
C THR A 127 -8.04 -8.46 11.39
N ILE A 128 -9.27 -8.08 11.07
CA ILE A 128 -10.09 -8.68 10.02
C ILE A 128 -10.30 -7.69 8.85
N HIS A 129 -10.49 -8.21 7.65
CA HIS A 129 -10.64 -7.39 6.44
C HIS A 129 -11.83 -6.42 6.49
N TYR A 130 -12.87 -6.71 7.28
CA TYR A 130 -14.00 -5.79 7.47
C TYR A 130 -13.58 -4.50 8.18
N GLU A 131 -12.72 -4.59 9.19
CA GLU A 131 -12.15 -3.41 9.87
C GLU A 131 -11.30 -2.59 8.91
N VAL A 132 -10.50 -3.24 8.06
CA VAL A 132 -9.71 -2.57 7.02
C VAL A 132 -10.61 -1.76 6.10
N ALA A 133 -11.69 -2.38 5.58
CA ALA A 133 -12.63 -1.69 4.69
C ALA A 133 -13.31 -0.49 5.36
N CYS A 134 -13.75 -0.65 6.60
CA CYS A 134 -14.37 0.42 7.39
C CYS A 134 -13.39 1.55 7.76
N GLY A 135 -12.10 1.23 7.87
CA GLY A 135 -11.05 2.17 8.22
C GLY A 135 -10.67 3.14 7.10
N LEU A 136 -10.99 2.82 5.85
CA LEU A 136 -10.69 3.69 4.71
C LEU A 136 -11.51 4.99 4.79
N GLY A 137 -10.80 6.11 4.96
CA GLY A 137 -11.39 7.42 5.23
C GLY A 137 -12.19 8.01 4.07
N GLN A 138 -13.05 8.96 4.38
CA GLN A 138 -13.88 9.69 3.38
C GLN A 138 -13.06 10.67 2.53
N ARG A 139 -11.82 10.96 2.89
CA ARG A 139 -10.89 11.80 2.11
C ARG A 139 -10.49 11.15 0.80
N ILE A 140 -10.54 9.80 0.71
CA ILE A 140 -10.23 9.05 -0.49
C ILE A 140 -11.42 9.13 -1.44
N PRO A 141 -11.27 9.67 -2.66
CA PRO A 141 -12.33 9.66 -3.67
C PRO A 141 -12.80 8.23 -3.97
N ARG A 142 -14.10 8.06 -4.20
CA ARG A 142 -14.71 6.79 -4.60
C ARG A 142 -15.11 6.88 -6.07
N GLU A 143 -14.55 6.01 -6.88
CA GLU A 143 -14.93 5.87 -8.28
C GLU A 143 -15.65 4.53 -8.46
N TYR A 144 -16.89 4.58 -8.92
CA TYR A 144 -17.69 3.38 -9.17
C TYR A 144 -17.55 2.99 -10.64
N GLN A 145 -17.17 1.75 -10.89
CA GLN A 145 -17.09 1.17 -12.23
C GLN A 145 -18.33 0.28 -12.46
N GLU A 146 -18.91 0.40 -13.66
CA GLU A 146 -20.03 -0.46 -14.12
C GLU A 146 -19.53 -1.81 -14.62
#